data_04230fcc954ecf2e16a201af4a456d1e
#
_entry.id   04230fcc954ecf2e16a201af4a456d1e
#
_cell.length_a   1.000
_cell.length_b   1.000
_cell.length_c   1.000
_cell.angle_alpha   90.00
_cell.angle_beta   90.00
_cell.angle_gamma   90.00
#
_symmetry.space_group_name_H-M   'P 1'
#
loop_
_entity.id
_entity.type
_entity.pdbx_description
1 polymer ?
#
loop_
_entity_poly.entity_id
_entity_poly.type
_entity_poly.pdbx_seq_one_letter_code
_entity_poly.pdbx_strand_id
1 'polypeptide(L)'
;MRTRMHIVLWALLALFLLSMTVGGLVGGANIIDQIFGRVNPSTAVGIVNGEKIDPVYFSRNVGSRIDQIRASGQSITDRQLSQARSQVWNDLVKEIIVSQTIEEMGITASDEEVLYHLKNNPPSFLRSSPNFQTNGQFDPVKYEK
;
A
#
# COMPACT_ATOMS: atom_id res chain seq x y z
N MET A 1 -21.88 -59.60 3.54
CA MET A 1 -20.90 -58.60 3.00
C MET A 1 -21.52 -57.24 2.67
N ARG A 2 -22.81 -57.13 2.36
CA ARG A 2 -23.48 -55.86 1.98
C ARG A 2 -23.53 -54.81 3.09
N THR A 3 -23.68 -55.16 4.34
CA THR A 3 -23.84 -54.22 5.47
C THR A 3 -22.56 -53.41 5.79
N ARG A 4 -21.40 -54.00 5.57
CA ARG A 4 -20.12 -53.29 5.80
C ARG A 4 -19.81 -52.26 4.71
N MET A 5 -20.34 -52.46 3.50
CA MET A 5 -20.15 -51.54 2.40
C MET A 5 -20.89 -50.19 2.59
N HIS A 6 -22.07 -50.27 3.26
CA HIS A 6 -22.80 -49.03 3.60
C HIS A 6 -22.05 -48.20 4.65
N ILE A 7 -21.42 -48.83 5.63
CA ILE A 7 -20.65 -48.15 6.68
C ILE A 7 -19.44 -47.44 6.04
N VAL A 8 -18.74 -48.13 5.13
CA VAL A 8 -17.58 -47.53 4.42
C VAL A 8 -18.04 -46.36 3.53
N LEU A 9 -19.18 -46.47 2.84
CA LEU A 9 -19.72 -45.43 2.01
C LEU A 9 -20.12 -44.16 2.81
N TRP A 10 -20.76 -44.37 3.97
CA TRP A 10 -21.11 -43.30 4.88
C TRP A 10 -19.87 -42.63 5.51
N ALA A 11 -18.84 -43.40 5.85
CA ALA A 11 -17.57 -42.88 6.36
C ALA A 11 -16.85 -42.05 5.29
N LEU A 12 -16.83 -42.49 4.03
CA LEU A 12 -16.27 -41.77 2.91
C LEU A 12 -17.05 -40.46 2.60
N LEU A 13 -18.40 -40.53 2.67
CA LEU A 13 -19.26 -39.36 2.50
C LEU A 13 -19.02 -38.32 3.60
N ALA A 14 -18.93 -38.78 4.87
CA ALA A 14 -18.64 -37.92 6.01
C ALA A 14 -17.25 -37.26 5.88
N LEU A 15 -16.25 -38.04 5.47
CA LEU A 15 -14.89 -37.51 5.25
C LEU A 15 -14.84 -36.52 4.11
N PHE A 16 -15.61 -36.73 3.02
CA PHE A 16 -15.75 -35.83 1.89
C PHE A 16 -16.44 -34.52 2.30
N LEU A 17 -17.56 -34.62 3.07
CA LEU A 17 -18.24 -33.43 3.59
C LEU A 17 -17.36 -32.64 4.54
N LEU A 18 -16.60 -33.31 5.38
CA LEU A 18 -15.66 -32.73 6.33
C LEU A 18 -14.50 -32.03 5.58
N SER A 19 -13.99 -32.68 4.52
CA SER A 19 -12.99 -32.07 3.62
C SER A 19 -13.53 -30.85 2.89
N MET A 20 -14.79 -30.88 2.45
CA MET A 20 -15.43 -29.77 1.74
C MET A 20 -15.74 -28.59 2.68
N THR A 21 -16.16 -28.87 3.93
CA THR A 21 -16.39 -27.82 4.92
C THR A 21 -15.08 -27.19 5.39
N VAL A 22 -14.04 -27.99 5.64
CA VAL A 22 -12.71 -27.47 5.99
C VAL A 22 -12.06 -26.79 4.78
N GLY A 23 -12.14 -27.37 3.58
CA GLY A 23 -11.63 -26.77 2.35
C GLY A 23 -12.41 -25.51 1.92
N GLY A 24 -13.73 -25.49 2.12
CA GLY A 24 -14.59 -24.31 1.82
C GLY A 24 -14.41 -23.19 2.84
N LEU A 25 -14.19 -23.49 4.10
CA LEU A 25 -13.84 -22.52 5.14
C LEU A 25 -12.44 -21.93 4.94
N VAL A 26 -11.50 -22.74 4.44
CA VAL A 26 -10.13 -22.31 4.14
C VAL A 26 -10.06 -21.56 2.80
N GLY A 27 -10.93 -21.89 1.85
CA GLY A 27 -10.99 -21.19 0.55
C GLY A 27 -11.66 -19.81 0.61
N GLY A 28 -12.42 -19.53 1.68
CA GLY A 28 -13.15 -18.25 1.84
C GLY A 28 -12.61 -17.31 2.91
N ALA A 29 -11.78 -17.79 3.82
CA ALA A 29 -11.25 -16.97 4.89
C ALA A 29 -9.73 -17.13 4.94
N ASN A 30 -9.02 -16.01 4.83
CA ASN A 30 -7.56 -15.91 4.92
C ASN A 30 -7.01 -16.21 6.34
N ILE A 31 -7.64 -17.17 7.07
CA ILE A 31 -7.29 -17.49 8.46
C ILE A 31 -5.93 -18.16 8.54
N ILE A 32 -5.62 -19.04 7.56
CA ILE A 32 -4.30 -19.69 7.50
C ILE A 32 -3.21 -18.68 7.17
N ASP A 33 -3.49 -17.74 6.27
CA ASP A 33 -2.54 -16.68 5.91
C ASP A 33 -2.30 -15.72 7.09
N GLN A 34 -3.33 -15.47 7.93
CA GLN A 34 -3.17 -14.69 9.16
C GLN A 34 -2.34 -15.42 10.23
N ILE A 35 -2.53 -16.75 10.38
CA ILE A 35 -1.81 -17.55 11.39
C ILE A 35 -0.34 -17.76 10.99
N PHE A 36 -0.06 -17.96 9.71
CA PHE A 36 1.29 -18.24 9.20
C PHE A 36 2.00 -17.02 8.62
N GLY A 37 1.43 -15.82 8.76
CA GLY A 37 2.02 -14.56 8.28
C GLY A 37 2.18 -14.50 6.75
N ARG A 38 1.47 -15.37 6.00
CA ARG A 38 1.47 -15.29 4.54
C ARG A 38 0.56 -14.16 4.08
N VAL A 39 1.14 -13.24 3.34
CA VAL A 39 0.40 -12.13 2.74
C VAL A 39 -0.44 -12.65 1.59
N ASN A 40 -1.76 -12.45 1.66
CA ASN A 40 -2.62 -12.72 0.52
C ASN A 40 -2.41 -11.59 -0.52
N PRO A 41 -1.94 -11.90 -1.75
CA PRO A 41 -1.67 -10.89 -2.76
C PRO A 41 -2.89 -10.03 -3.15
N SER A 42 -4.10 -10.53 -2.89
CA SER A 42 -5.34 -9.78 -3.13
C SER A 42 -5.66 -8.76 -2.06
N THR A 43 -5.06 -8.86 -0.87
CA THR A 43 -5.34 -7.97 0.27
C THR A 43 -4.17 -7.09 0.66
N ALA A 44 -2.95 -7.46 0.33
CA ALA A 44 -1.76 -6.66 0.58
C ALA A 44 -0.61 -7.08 -0.35
N VAL A 45 0.23 -6.14 -0.71
CA VAL A 45 1.50 -6.39 -1.43
C VAL A 45 2.57 -6.89 -0.46
N GLY A 46 2.49 -6.44 0.79
CA GLY A 46 3.37 -6.85 1.88
C GLY A 46 2.89 -6.29 3.21
N ILE A 47 3.61 -6.65 4.29
CA ILE A 47 3.35 -6.18 5.65
C ILE A 47 4.66 -5.62 6.23
N VAL A 48 4.59 -4.44 6.82
CA VAL A 48 5.71 -3.78 7.49
C VAL A 48 5.30 -3.49 8.94
N ASN A 49 5.95 -4.13 9.90
CA ASN A 49 5.63 -4.00 11.33
C ASN A 49 4.13 -4.15 11.66
N GLY A 50 3.44 -5.07 10.99
CA GLY A 50 2.00 -5.31 11.18
C GLY A 50 1.08 -4.47 10.28
N GLU A 51 1.57 -3.41 9.66
CA GLU A 51 0.82 -2.56 8.73
C GLU A 51 0.87 -3.13 7.31
N LYS A 52 -0.31 -3.22 6.67
CA LYS A 52 -0.47 -3.80 5.33
C LYS A 52 -0.33 -2.73 4.25
N ILE A 53 0.50 -3.01 3.24
CA ILE A 53 0.59 -2.16 2.05
C ILE A 53 -0.53 -2.57 1.07
N ASP A 54 -1.47 -1.65 0.84
CA ASP A 54 -2.60 -1.85 -0.06
C ASP A 54 -2.14 -2.02 -1.52
N PRO A 55 -2.63 -3.05 -2.26
CA PRO A 55 -2.23 -3.30 -3.64
C PRO A 55 -2.62 -2.17 -4.60
N VAL A 56 -3.75 -1.51 -4.37
CA VAL A 56 -4.23 -0.42 -5.24
C VAL A 56 -3.35 0.81 -5.03
N TYR A 57 -3.03 1.12 -3.76
CA TYR A 57 -2.12 2.22 -3.42
C TYR A 57 -0.73 1.98 -4.02
N PHE A 58 -0.17 0.78 -3.84
CA PHE A 58 1.11 0.40 -4.45
C PHE A 58 1.10 0.55 -5.98
N SER A 59 0.08 -0.02 -6.64
CA SER A 59 -0.03 0.03 -8.11
C SER A 59 -0.16 1.45 -8.64
N ARG A 60 -0.89 2.32 -7.95
CA ARG A 60 -1.02 3.75 -8.29
C ARG A 60 0.33 4.47 -8.23
N ASN A 61 1.09 4.25 -7.16
CA ASN A 61 2.42 4.84 -7.01
C ASN A 61 3.39 4.35 -8.09
N VAL A 62 3.36 3.05 -8.42
CA VAL A 62 4.14 2.49 -9.53
C VAL A 62 3.72 3.13 -10.87
N GLY A 63 2.43 3.26 -11.13
CA GLY A 63 1.90 3.93 -12.31
C GLY A 63 2.41 5.37 -12.44
N SER A 64 2.29 6.16 -11.37
CA SER A 64 2.79 7.53 -11.32
C SER A 64 4.30 7.62 -11.60
N ARG A 65 5.09 6.68 -11.06
CA ARG A 65 6.53 6.61 -11.33
C ARG A 65 6.84 6.30 -12.79
N ILE A 66 6.07 5.37 -13.38
CA ILE A 66 6.18 5.03 -14.80
C ILE A 66 5.84 6.24 -15.69
N ASP A 67 4.80 6.99 -15.35
CA ASP A 67 4.39 8.17 -16.11
C ASP A 67 5.44 9.28 -16.04
N GLN A 68 6.12 9.46 -14.92
CA GLN A 68 7.27 10.36 -14.81
C GLN A 68 8.43 9.94 -15.73
N ILE A 69 8.73 8.63 -15.80
CA ILE A 69 9.77 8.13 -16.70
C ILE A 69 9.38 8.36 -18.18
N ARG A 70 8.11 8.13 -18.54
CA ARG A 70 7.61 8.41 -19.89
C ARG A 70 7.67 9.90 -20.23
N ALA A 71 7.31 10.76 -19.29
CA ALA A 71 7.36 12.22 -19.48
C ALA A 71 8.79 12.73 -19.70
N SER A 72 9.81 12.01 -19.22
CA SER A 72 11.22 12.32 -19.51
C SER A 72 11.70 11.80 -20.88
N GLY A 73 10.80 11.27 -21.73
CA GLY A 73 11.11 10.78 -23.07
C GLY A 73 11.75 9.40 -23.13
N GLN A 74 11.78 8.69 -22.01
CA GLN A 74 12.35 7.34 -21.94
C GLN A 74 11.30 6.26 -22.25
N SER A 75 11.70 5.21 -22.98
CA SER A 75 10.86 4.02 -23.19
C SER A 75 10.93 3.12 -21.96
N ILE A 76 9.76 2.57 -21.56
CA ILE A 76 9.69 1.66 -20.42
C ILE A 76 10.18 0.26 -20.83
N THR A 77 11.26 -0.17 -20.23
CA THR A 77 11.77 -1.52 -20.33
C THR A 77 11.38 -2.34 -19.09
N ASP A 78 11.45 -3.68 -19.18
CA ASP A 78 11.16 -4.56 -18.03
C ASP A 78 12.07 -4.26 -16.83
N ARG A 79 13.31 -3.87 -17.10
CA ARG A 79 14.26 -3.44 -16.06
C ARG A 79 13.77 -2.18 -15.34
N GLN A 80 13.34 -1.17 -16.08
CA GLN A 80 12.82 0.09 -15.50
C GLN A 80 11.53 -0.15 -14.73
N LEU A 81 10.65 -1.04 -15.23
CA LEU A 81 9.45 -1.43 -14.51
C LEU A 81 9.80 -2.12 -13.17
N SER A 82 10.77 -3.04 -13.18
CA SER A 82 11.23 -3.70 -11.96
C SER A 82 11.88 -2.71 -10.98
N GLN A 83 12.70 -1.78 -11.47
CA GLN A 83 13.30 -0.73 -10.67
C GLN A 83 12.25 0.21 -10.06
N ALA A 84 11.26 0.63 -10.85
CA ALA A 84 10.16 1.48 -10.36
C ALA A 84 9.39 0.79 -9.23
N ARG A 85 9.07 -0.50 -9.37
CA ARG A 85 8.42 -1.29 -8.31
C ARG A 85 9.27 -1.38 -7.04
N SER A 86 10.57 -1.64 -7.18
CA SER A 86 11.49 -1.72 -6.03
C SER A 86 11.65 -0.37 -5.33
N GLN A 87 11.72 0.73 -6.09
CA GLN A 87 11.78 2.08 -5.51
C GLN A 87 10.51 2.41 -4.73
N VAL A 88 9.34 2.21 -5.35
CA VAL A 88 8.05 2.46 -4.69
C VAL A 88 7.90 1.61 -3.43
N TRP A 89 8.30 0.33 -3.48
CA TRP A 89 8.31 -0.51 -2.30
C TRP A 89 9.16 0.07 -1.17
N ASN A 90 10.41 0.44 -1.48
CA ASN A 90 11.31 1.01 -0.48
C ASN A 90 10.81 2.35 0.08
N ASP A 91 10.19 3.18 -0.76
CA ASP A 91 9.64 4.45 -0.35
C ASP A 91 8.44 4.25 0.61
N LEU A 92 7.53 3.32 0.31
CA LEU A 92 6.40 2.98 1.18
C LEU A 92 6.84 2.34 2.50
N VAL A 93 7.85 1.45 2.47
CA VAL A 93 8.43 0.87 3.70
C VAL A 93 9.00 1.97 4.59
N LYS A 94 9.74 2.92 4.02
CA LYS A 94 10.27 4.06 4.77
C LYS A 94 9.17 4.95 5.34
N GLU A 95 8.14 5.24 4.54
CA GLU A 95 6.99 6.04 4.98
C GLU A 95 6.32 5.40 6.20
N ILE A 96 6.03 4.11 6.16
CA ILE A 96 5.43 3.37 7.28
C ILE A 96 6.34 3.41 8.52
N ILE A 97 7.64 3.10 8.37
CA ILE A 97 8.58 3.09 9.50
C ILE A 97 8.69 4.48 10.13
N VAL A 98 8.80 5.52 9.31
CA VAL A 98 8.89 6.90 9.80
C VAL A 98 7.61 7.30 10.51
N SER A 99 6.44 6.99 9.94
CA SER A 99 5.14 7.28 10.57
C SER A 99 5.01 6.60 11.93
N GLN A 100 5.30 5.31 12.00
CA GLN A 100 5.27 4.56 13.26
C GLN A 100 6.28 5.11 14.29
N THR A 101 7.47 5.49 13.85
CA THR A 101 8.48 6.09 14.74
C THR A 101 8.01 7.45 15.28
N ILE A 102 7.40 8.29 14.44
CA ILE A 102 6.82 9.58 14.85
C ILE A 102 5.73 9.37 15.91
N GLU A 103 4.84 8.38 15.69
CA GLU A 103 3.78 8.04 16.65
C GLU A 103 4.36 7.51 17.98
N GLU A 104 5.33 6.58 17.90
CA GLU A 104 6.00 6.03 19.09
C GLU A 104 6.76 7.11 19.90
N MET A 105 7.35 8.06 19.22
CA MET A 105 8.07 9.19 19.87
C MET A 105 7.11 10.29 20.37
N GLY A 106 5.82 10.22 20.06
CA GLY A 106 4.82 11.23 20.42
C GLY A 106 5.10 12.59 19.77
N ILE A 107 5.77 12.59 18.59
CA ILE A 107 6.06 13.83 17.87
C ILE A 107 4.77 14.34 17.24
N THR A 108 4.32 15.51 17.67
CA THR A 108 3.16 16.21 17.13
C THR A 108 3.56 17.62 16.75
N ALA A 109 3.01 18.12 15.64
CA ALA A 109 3.11 19.53 15.29
C ALA A 109 1.78 20.21 15.59
N SER A 110 1.79 21.38 16.22
CA SER A 110 0.58 22.18 16.40
C SER A 110 0.17 22.83 15.07
N ASP A 111 -1.14 23.12 14.92
CA ASP A 111 -1.63 23.82 13.73
C ASP A 111 -0.94 25.18 13.53
N GLU A 112 -0.64 25.87 14.63
CA GLU A 112 0.07 27.16 14.61
C GLU A 112 1.50 27.01 14.08
N GLU A 113 2.19 25.94 14.48
CA GLU A 113 3.55 25.64 14.03
C GLU A 113 3.58 25.27 12.54
N VAL A 114 2.62 24.46 12.10
CA VAL A 114 2.45 24.10 10.68
C VAL A 114 2.16 25.35 9.84
N LEU A 115 1.22 26.20 10.29
CA LEU A 115 0.89 27.46 9.61
C LEU A 115 2.08 28.43 9.56
N TYR A 116 2.82 28.54 10.67
CA TYR A 116 4.03 29.36 10.70
C TYR A 116 5.06 28.88 9.67
N HIS A 117 5.32 27.59 9.59
CA HIS A 117 6.25 27.02 8.62
C HIS A 117 5.75 27.17 7.18
N LEU A 118 4.48 26.90 6.91
CA LEU A 118 3.89 27.09 5.58
C LEU A 118 4.01 28.54 5.13
N LYS A 119 3.72 29.49 6.02
CA LYS A 119 3.75 30.93 5.71
C LYS A 119 5.18 31.44 5.44
N ASN A 120 6.14 31.05 6.28
CA ASN A 120 7.51 31.58 6.20
C ASN A 120 8.41 30.78 5.26
N ASN A 121 8.09 29.51 5.00
CA ASN A 121 8.89 28.62 4.14
C ASN A 121 7.97 27.75 3.28
N PRO A 122 7.25 28.34 2.31
CA PRO A 122 6.33 27.60 1.47
C PRO A 122 7.05 26.49 0.68
N PRO A 123 6.50 25.27 0.67
CA PRO A 123 7.03 24.15 -0.09
C PRO A 123 7.19 24.45 -1.57
N SER A 124 8.14 23.80 -2.23
CA SER A 124 8.48 24.04 -3.62
C SER A 124 7.29 23.88 -4.57
N PHE A 125 6.40 22.93 -4.32
CA PHE A 125 5.20 22.71 -5.14
C PHE A 125 4.21 23.88 -5.07
N LEU A 126 4.11 24.56 -3.90
CA LEU A 126 3.31 25.79 -3.77
C LEU A 126 3.99 26.98 -4.46
N ARG A 127 5.30 27.09 -4.29
CA ARG A 127 6.08 28.16 -4.93
C ARG A 127 6.06 28.09 -6.46
N SER A 128 5.97 26.87 -7.02
CA SER A 128 5.88 26.63 -8.46
C SER A 128 4.45 26.66 -9.02
N SER A 129 3.43 26.77 -8.16
CA SER A 129 2.04 26.87 -8.59
C SER A 129 1.76 28.20 -9.29
N PRO A 130 1.16 28.19 -10.49
CA PRO A 130 0.81 29.43 -11.21
C PRO A 130 -0.09 30.38 -10.41
N ASN A 131 -0.90 29.86 -9.49
CA ASN A 131 -1.82 30.64 -8.66
C ASN A 131 -1.08 31.57 -7.68
N PHE A 132 0.15 31.22 -7.30
CA PHE A 132 0.98 31.97 -6.36
C PHE A 132 2.18 32.62 -7.04
N GLN A 133 2.10 32.82 -8.38
CA GLN A 133 3.16 33.47 -9.16
C GLN A 133 2.68 34.73 -9.79
N THR A 134 3.61 35.69 -9.93
CA THR A 134 3.49 36.88 -10.77
C THR A 134 4.72 36.96 -11.70
N ASN A 135 4.49 36.99 -13.00
CA ASN A 135 5.56 36.97 -14.02
C ASN A 135 6.52 35.75 -13.90
N GLY A 136 5.99 34.61 -13.51
CA GLY A 136 6.78 33.36 -13.36
C GLY A 136 7.62 33.28 -12.07
N GLN A 137 7.51 34.26 -11.18
CA GLN A 137 8.15 34.26 -9.86
C GLN A 137 7.12 34.14 -8.75
N PHE A 138 7.50 33.47 -7.67
CA PHE A 138 6.65 33.32 -6.48
C PHE A 138 6.31 34.71 -5.91
N ASP A 139 5.02 34.94 -5.69
CA ASP A 139 4.46 36.17 -5.13
C ASP A 139 3.91 35.95 -3.73
N PRO A 140 4.62 36.37 -2.67
CA PRO A 140 4.18 36.20 -1.30
C PRO A 140 2.82 36.84 -1.00
N VAL A 141 2.48 37.95 -1.67
CA VAL A 141 1.23 38.68 -1.45
C VAL A 141 0.03 37.85 -1.96
N LYS A 142 0.21 37.11 -3.05
CA LYS A 142 -0.80 36.17 -3.55
C LYS A 142 -0.93 34.92 -2.68
N TYR A 143 0.17 34.53 -2.05
CA TYR A 143 0.20 33.35 -1.19
C TYR A 143 -0.45 33.58 0.18
N GLU A 144 -0.42 34.81 0.70
CA GLU A 144 -0.98 35.18 2.00
C GLU A 144 -2.47 35.54 1.97
N LYS A 145 -3.08 35.68 0.76
CA LYS A 145 -4.51 35.94 0.59
C LYS A 145 -5.35 34.68 0.60
#